data_986d9ea5cc265a17be9d607c609f6c1e
#
_entry.id   986d9ea5cc265a17be9d607c609f6c1e
#
_cell.length_a   1.000
_cell.length_b   1.000
_cell.length_c   1.000
_cell.angle_alpha   90.00
_cell.angle_beta   90.00
_cell.angle_gamma   90.00
#
_symmetry.space_group_name_H-M   'P 1'
#
loop_
_entity.id
_entity.type
_entity.pdbx_description
1 polymer ?
#
loop_
_entity_poly.entity_id
_entity_poly.type
_entity_poly.pdbx_seq_one_letter_code
_entity_poly.pdbx_strand_id
1 'polypeptide(L)'
;MAIKRGIEMEDTIYIKDLRIKTIIGIFDWERKVKQEVSIDLEFPFDCKKAAATDAIEDATDYKAIAKGVIKFVEESSFQLQETLAENIAELVKNDYGIKSIKLRVSKPGAI
;
A
#
# COMPACT_ATOMS: atom_id res chain seq x y z
N MET A 1 -10.86 3.29 1.48
CA MET A 1 -10.59 1.86 1.72
C MET A 1 -11.88 1.06 1.60
N ALA A 2 -11.80 -0.16 1.17
CA ALA A 2 -12.96 -1.03 1.02
C ALA A 2 -12.61 -2.48 1.40
N ILE A 3 -13.64 -3.24 1.81
CA ILE A 3 -13.52 -4.66 2.08
C ILE A 3 -14.43 -5.41 1.10
N LYS A 4 -13.86 -6.40 0.41
CA LYS A 4 -14.61 -7.25 -0.48
C LYS A 4 -14.62 -8.67 0.07
N ARG A 5 -15.81 -9.23 0.24
CA ARG A 5 -15.99 -10.57 0.80
C ARG A 5 -16.15 -11.60 -0.30
N GLY A 6 -15.33 -12.67 -0.24
CA GLY A 6 -15.47 -13.83 -1.08
C GLY A 6 -16.41 -14.86 -0.49
N ILE A 7 -16.93 -15.75 -1.32
CA ILE A 7 -17.86 -16.80 -0.88
C ILE A 7 -17.13 -17.96 -0.23
N GLU A 8 -16.03 -18.42 -0.84
CA GLU A 8 -15.27 -19.59 -0.38
C GLU A 8 -13.83 -19.26 -0.01
N MET A 9 -13.47 -17.98 -0.03
CA MET A 9 -12.10 -17.54 0.09
C MET A 9 -11.98 -16.48 1.17
N GLU A 10 -10.73 -16.13 1.48
CA GLU A 10 -10.44 -15.06 2.39
C GLU A 10 -11.04 -13.73 1.89
N ASP A 11 -11.44 -12.90 2.82
CA ASP A 11 -11.88 -11.55 2.52
C ASP A 11 -10.69 -10.74 1.98
N THR A 12 -10.97 -9.70 1.23
CA THR A 12 -9.94 -8.84 0.66
C THR A 12 -10.08 -7.42 1.17
N ILE A 13 -8.97 -6.84 1.61
CA ILE A 13 -8.90 -5.44 2.00
C ILE A 13 -8.28 -4.65 0.86
N TYR A 14 -8.92 -3.53 0.51
CA TYR A 14 -8.45 -2.59 -0.50
C TYR A 14 -8.10 -1.27 0.14
N ILE A 15 -6.93 -0.75 -0.18
CA ILE A 15 -6.55 0.63 0.10
C ILE A 15 -6.25 1.26 -1.25
N LYS A 16 -7.05 2.24 -1.66
CA LYS A 16 -6.97 2.79 -3.01
C LYS A 16 -6.58 4.24 -3.03
N ASP A 17 -5.80 4.60 -4.04
CA ASP A 17 -5.44 5.97 -4.37
C ASP A 17 -4.79 6.73 -3.19
N LEU A 18 -3.83 6.06 -2.55
CA LEU A 18 -2.96 6.75 -1.61
C LEU A 18 -2.03 7.66 -2.39
N ARG A 19 -2.26 8.96 -2.29
CA ARG A 19 -1.47 9.96 -3.01
C ARG A 19 -0.38 10.50 -2.11
N ILE A 20 0.87 10.37 -2.56
CA ILE A 20 2.03 10.68 -1.76
C ILE A 20 3.05 11.40 -2.63
N LYS A 21 3.64 12.47 -2.12
CA LYS A 21 4.71 13.18 -2.82
C LYS A 21 6.06 12.61 -2.42
N THR A 22 6.87 12.26 -3.41
CA THR A 22 8.18 11.67 -3.21
C THR A 22 9.11 11.96 -4.39
N ILE A 23 10.40 11.76 -4.18
CA ILE A 23 11.39 11.82 -5.25
C ILE A 23 11.35 10.47 -5.99
N ILE A 24 11.03 10.51 -7.29
CA ILE A 24 10.96 9.30 -8.12
C ILE A 24 11.26 9.67 -9.57
N GLY A 25 12.10 8.86 -10.24
CA GLY A 25 12.45 9.04 -11.62
C GLY A 25 13.96 9.10 -11.87
N ILE A 26 14.35 8.96 -13.14
CA ILE A 26 15.76 8.88 -13.54
C ILE A 26 16.34 10.20 -14.07
N PHE A 27 15.49 11.12 -14.50
CA PHE A 27 15.95 12.39 -15.05
C PHE A 27 16.46 13.33 -13.97
N ASP A 28 17.42 14.19 -14.30
CA ASP A 28 18.03 15.10 -13.33
C ASP A 28 17.00 15.97 -12.61
N TRP A 29 16.01 16.51 -13.33
CA TRP A 29 14.98 17.31 -12.70
C TRP A 29 14.10 16.50 -11.76
N GLU A 30 13.89 15.21 -12.06
CA GLU A 30 13.10 14.32 -11.21
C GLU A 30 13.81 14.03 -9.88
N ARG A 31 15.13 14.09 -9.84
CA ARG A 31 15.91 13.90 -8.62
C ARG A 31 15.84 15.10 -7.67
N LYS A 32 15.33 16.22 -8.13
CA LYS A 32 15.34 17.49 -7.39
C LYS A 32 13.95 17.95 -6.93
N VAL A 33 12.89 17.38 -7.49
CA VAL A 33 11.52 17.79 -7.16
C VAL A 33 10.69 16.58 -6.74
N LYS A 34 9.78 16.80 -5.80
CA LYS A 34 8.83 15.76 -5.41
C LYS A 34 7.71 15.69 -6.45
N GLN A 35 7.34 14.47 -6.79
CA GLN A 35 6.22 14.17 -7.66
C GLN A 35 5.19 13.36 -6.90
N GLU A 36 3.93 13.47 -7.31
CA GLU A 36 2.87 12.68 -6.71
C GLU A 36 2.83 11.28 -7.31
N VAL A 37 2.79 10.28 -6.45
CA VAL A 37 2.50 8.89 -6.82
C VAL A 37 1.17 8.49 -6.20
N SER A 38 0.47 7.58 -6.88
CA SER A 38 -0.75 6.97 -6.37
C SER A 38 -0.50 5.49 -6.14
N ILE A 39 -0.87 4.99 -4.98
CA ILE A 39 -0.64 3.61 -4.59
C ILE A 39 -1.94 2.93 -4.23
N ASP A 40 -2.20 1.80 -4.88
CA ASP A 40 -3.31 0.93 -4.57
C ASP A 40 -2.77 -0.35 -3.98
N LEU A 41 -3.33 -0.78 -2.86
CA LEU A 41 -2.98 -2.01 -2.17
C LEU A 41 -4.21 -2.90 -2.07
N GLU A 42 -4.01 -4.20 -2.30
CA GLU A 42 -5.05 -5.21 -2.14
C GLU A 42 -4.42 -6.45 -1.52
N PHE A 43 -4.97 -6.92 -0.41
CA PHE A 43 -4.44 -8.12 0.24
C PHE A 43 -5.55 -8.93 0.89
N PRO A 44 -5.39 -10.28 0.91
CA PRO A 44 -6.35 -11.15 1.58
C PRO A 44 -6.22 -11.03 3.10
N PHE A 45 -7.34 -11.12 3.78
CA PHE A 45 -7.38 -11.10 5.24
C PHE A 45 -8.61 -11.85 5.74
N ASP A 46 -8.47 -12.59 6.84
CA ASP A 46 -9.60 -13.26 7.47
C ASP A 46 -10.31 -12.29 8.41
N CYS A 47 -11.45 -11.81 7.98
CA CYS A 47 -12.27 -10.89 8.77
C CYS A 47 -13.29 -11.58 9.68
N LYS A 48 -13.33 -12.90 9.69
CA LYS A 48 -14.36 -13.66 10.42
C LYS A 48 -14.34 -13.37 11.91
N LYS A 49 -13.16 -13.34 12.52
CA LYS A 49 -13.03 -13.11 13.95
C LYS A 49 -13.51 -11.70 14.32
N ALA A 50 -13.07 -10.68 13.59
CA ALA A 50 -13.50 -9.32 13.81
C ALA A 50 -15.01 -9.15 13.60
N ALA A 51 -15.56 -9.79 12.57
CA ALA A 51 -16.99 -9.76 12.29
C ALA A 51 -17.82 -10.46 13.37
N ALA A 52 -17.29 -11.54 13.96
CA ALA A 52 -17.98 -12.29 15.00
C ALA A 52 -17.99 -11.56 16.36
N THR A 53 -16.90 -10.86 16.69
CA THR A 53 -16.74 -10.21 18.00
C THR A 53 -17.06 -8.72 17.96
N ASP A 54 -17.02 -8.10 16.78
CA ASP A 54 -17.12 -6.65 16.59
C ASP A 54 -16.12 -5.88 17.46
N ALA A 55 -14.95 -6.48 17.72
CA ALA A 55 -13.90 -5.91 18.53
C ALA A 55 -12.74 -5.42 17.67
N ILE A 56 -12.28 -4.19 17.94
CA ILE A 56 -11.22 -3.56 17.13
C ILE A 56 -9.89 -4.33 17.22
N GLU A 57 -9.61 -4.98 18.34
CA GLU A 57 -8.39 -5.77 18.52
C GLU A 57 -8.35 -7.02 17.64
N ASP A 58 -9.49 -7.46 17.13
CA ASP A 58 -9.57 -8.60 16.21
C ASP A 58 -9.55 -8.17 14.74
N ALA A 59 -9.54 -6.87 14.47
CA ALA A 59 -9.47 -6.33 13.12
C ALA A 59 -8.03 -6.09 12.69
N THR A 60 -7.79 -6.14 11.37
CA THR A 60 -6.50 -5.71 10.82
C THR A 60 -6.37 -4.20 10.98
N ASP A 61 -5.21 -3.77 11.46
CA ASP A 61 -4.93 -2.34 11.56
C ASP A 61 -4.47 -1.79 10.20
N TYR A 62 -5.42 -1.66 9.27
CA TYR A 62 -5.15 -1.11 7.95
C TYR A 62 -4.75 0.36 7.99
N LYS A 63 -5.13 1.06 9.04
CA LYS A 63 -4.71 2.45 9.23
C LYS A 63 -3.21 2.54 9.51
N ALA A 64 -2.68 1.64 10.33
CA ALA A 64 -1.25 1.54 10.56
C ALA A 64 -0.50 1.16 9.28
N ILE A 65 -1.04 0.23 8.49
CA ILE A 65 -0.45 -0.15 7.20
C ILE A 65 -0.39 1.06 6.26
N ALA A 66 -1.50 1.78 6.11
CA ALA A 66 -1.56 2.97 5.27
C ALA A 66 -0.54 4.03 5.73
N LYS A 67 -0.48 4.31 7.02
CA LYS A 67 0.48 5.27 7.58
C LYS A 67 1.92 4.84 7.35
N GLY A 68 2.22 3.56 7.53
CA GLY A 68 3.55 3.00 7.31
C GLY A 68 3.98 3.13 5.85
N VAL A 69 3.09 2.84 4.92
CA VAL A 69 3.35 2.98 3.48
C VAL A 69 3.58 4.45 3.13
N ILE A 70 2.72 5.35 3.60
CA ILE A 70 2.85 6.79 3.35
C ILE A 70 4.23 7.29 3.83
N LYS A 71 4.60 6.98 5.04
CA LYS A 71 5.88 7.40 5.61
C LYS A 71 7.07 6.86 4.81
N PHE A 72 7.03 5.58 4.47
CA PHE A 72 8.08 4.94 3.69
C PHE A 72 8.25 5.62 2.33
N VAL A 73 7.15 5.86 1.62
CA VAL A 73 7.18 6.48 0.29
C VAL A 73 7.65 7.94 0.38
N GLU A 74 7.17 8.70 1.35
CA GLU A 74 7.60 10.09 1.53
C GLU A 74 9.11 10.21 1.73
N GLU A 75 9.71 9.26 2.42
CA GLU A 75 11.15 9.25 2.72
C GLU A 75 11.98 8.59 1.62
N SER A 76 11.35 7.99 0.62
CA SER A 76 12.05 7.28 -0.44
C SER A 76 12.52 8.22 -1.56
N SER A 77 13.49 7.74 -2.34
CA SER A 77 14.05 8.49 -3.47
C SER A 77 14.47 7.54 -4.60
N PHE A 78 13.62 6.57 -4.90
CA PHE A 78 13.93 5.55 -5.91
C PHE A 78 13.91 6.15 -7.33
N GLN A 79 14.72 5.60 -8.20
CA GLN A 79 14.73 5.99 -9.61
C GLN A 79 13.57 5.35 -10.38
N LEU A 80 13.22 4.10 -10.03
CA LEU A 80 12.25 3.31 -10.78
C LEU A 80 11.01 3.03 -9.95
N GLN A 81 9.84 3.08 -10.60
CA GLN A 81 8.58 2.67 -9.97
C GLN A 81 8.62 1.20 -9.58
N GLU A 82 9.27 0.35 -10.35
CA GLU A 82 9.44 -1.07 -10.06
C GLU A 82 10.15 -1.30 -8.72
N THR A 83 11.21 -0.53 -8.46
CA THR A 83 11.94 -0.61 -7.19
C THR A 83 11.05 -0.15 -6.03
N LEU A 84 10.33 0.94 -6.23
CA LEU A 84 9.39 1.43 -5.22
C LEU A 84 8.32 0.38 -4.90
N ALA A 85 7.72 -0.21 -5.92
CA ALA A 85 6.67 -1.22 -5.75
C ALA A 85 7.19 -2.44 -4.99
N GLU A 86 8.35 -2.95 -5.36
CA GLU A 86 8.93 -4.12 -4.70
C GLU A 86 9.22 -3.83 -3.21
N ASN A 87 9.76 -2.66 -2.91
CA ASN A 87 10.06 -2.28 -1.53
C ASN A 87 8.80 -2.05 -0.70
N ILE A 88 7.74 -1.51 -1.27
CA ILE A 88 6.46 -1.40 -0.57
C ILE A 88 5.90 -2.79 -0.24
N ALA A 89 5.95 -3.71 -1.20
CA ALA A 89 5.49 -5.07 -0.98
C ALA A 89 6.26 -5.76 0.15
N GLU A 90 7.59 -5.62 0.16
CA GLU A 90 8.43 -6.14 1.24
C GLU A 90 8.08 -5.55 2.60
N LEU A 91 7.88 -4.24 2.66
CA LEU A 91 7.49 -3.54 3.89
C LEU A 91 6.19 -4.10 4.45
N VAL A 92 5.17 -4.22 3.61
CA VAL A 92 3.84 -4.68 4.04
C VAL A 92 3.91 -6.14 4.50
N LYS A 93 4.63 -6.99 3.78
CA LYS A 93 4.79 -8.38 4.16
C LYS A 93 5.55 -8.55 5.47
N ASN A 94 6.68 -7.88 5.60
CA ASN A 94 7.58 -8.07 6.74
C ASN A 94 7.11 -7.38 8.00
N ASP A 95 6.62 -6.15 7.90
CA ASP A 95 6.25 -5.36 9.07
C ASP A 95 4.84 -5.64 9.57
N TYR A 96 3.95 -6.10 8.69
CA TYR A 96 2.54 -6.32 9.03
C TYR A 96 2.08 -7.76 8.84
N GLY A 97 2.99 -8.66 8.48
CA GLY A 97 2.69 -10.09 8.38
C GLY A 97 1.70 -10.47 7.28
N ILE A 98 1.56 -9.65 6.26
CA ILE A 98 0.67 -9.93 5.14
C ILE A 98 1.35 -10.93 4.20
N LYS A 99 0.69 -12.06 3.93
CA LYS A 99 1.29 -13.17 3.18
C LYS A 99 1.40 -12.90 1.69
N SER A 100 0.41 -12.21 1.12
CA SER A 100 0.41 -11.87 -0.29
C SER A 100 -0.24 -10.51 -0.49
N ILE A 101 0.15 -9.81 -1.54
CA ILE A 101 -0.34 -8.47 -1.80
C ILE A 101 -0.38 -8.22 -3.31
N LYS A 102 -1.42 -7.53 -3.76
CA LYS A 102 -1.46 -6.92 -5.08
C LYS A 102 -1.26 -5.42 -4.91
N LEU A 103 -0.40 -4.87 -5.72
CA LEU A 103 0.06 -3.50 -5.55
C LEU A 103 0.14 -2.83 -6.91
N ARG A 104 -0.38 -1.61 -6.99
CA ARG A 104 -0.25 -0.77 -8.17
C ARG A 104 0.35 0.57 -7.78
N VAL A 105 1.44 0.92 -8.45
CA VAL A 105 2.08 2.24 -8.32
C VAL A 105 1.90 2.98 -9.64
N SER A 106 1.42 4.19 -9.56
CA SER A 106 1.27 5.04 -10.75
C SER A 106 1.72 6.48 -10.46
N LYS A 107 2.12 7.18 -11.52
CA LYS A 107 2.45 8.60 -11.48
C LYS A 107 1.36 9.35 -12.26
N PRO A 108 0.32 9.86 -11.61
CA PRO A 108 -0.85 10.43 -12.31
C PRO A 108 -0.50 11.56 -13.27
N GLY A 109 0.56 12.32 -13.00
CA GLY A 109 1.00 13.42 -13.86
C GLY A 109 1.97 13.02 -14.97
N ALA A 110 2.35 11.75 -15.08
CA ALA A 110 3.29 11.30 -16.09
C ALA A 110 2.61 11.06 -17.44
N ILE A 111 3.32 11.37 -18.49
CA ILE A 111 2.87 11.14 -19.86
C ILE A 111 3.52 9.87 -20.41
#